data_59905f5b9346c8a39ce05a2467917c02
#
_entry.id   59905f5b9346c8a39ce05a2467917c02
#
_cell.length_a   1.000
_cell.length_b   1.000
_cell.length_c   1.000
_cell.angle_alpha   90.00
_cell.angle_beta   90.00
_cell.angle_gamma   90.00
#
_symmetry.space_group_name_H-M   'P 1'
#
loop_
_entity.id
_entity.type
_entity.pdbx_description
1 polymer ?
#
loop_
_entity_poly.entity_id
_entity_poly.type
_entity_poly.pdbx_seq_one_letter_code
_entity_poly.pdbx_strand_id
1 'polypeptide(L)'
;TLIRASMQNTPRILPCSIINMAEFLAKKCPGYANQMRAVCDFDSLPMYILTNSRQTNGASAILYPGVLSSLAKKLGGNMLLIPSSIHEFLVMPLDSDIDVCNLSEFICEVNSTEVRDEEVLGERYYIYDSKTDTVY
;
A
#
# COMPACT_ATOMS: atom_id res chain seq x y z
N THR A 1 24.81 9.30 -11.37
CA THR A 1 24.78 9.29 -9.90
C THR A 1 24.27 7.96 -9.35
N LEU A 2 24.57 7.65 -8.12
CA LEU A 2 24.11 6.43 -7.44
C LEU A 2 22.58 6.35 -7.40
N ILE A 3 21.89 7.45 -7.09
CA ILE A 3 20.43 7.54 -7.08
C ILE A 3 19.86 7.21 -8.46
N ARG A 4 20.41 7.78 -9.51
CA ARG A 4 19.95 7.53 -10.89
C ARG A 4 20.12 6.07 -11.28
N ALA A 5 21.28 5.49 -10.99
CA ALA A 5 21.55 4.06 -11.23
C ALA A 5 20.58 3.17 -10.45
N SER A 6 20.31 3.50 -9.18
CA SER A 6 19.36 2.79 -8.34
C SER A 6 17.93 2.84 -8.93
N MET A 7 17.46 4.01 -9.32
CA MET A 7 16.14 4.19 -9.93
C MET A 7 15.96 3.41 -11.24
N GLN A 8 17.02 3.17 -11.97
CA GLN A 8 16.99 2.37 -13.21
C GLN A 8 17.11 0.87 -12.95
N ASN A 9 17.95 0.46 -12.01
CA ASN A 9 18.30 -0.93 -11.81
C ASN A 9 17.39 -1.65 -10.81
N THR A 10 16.98 -0.99 -9.73
CA THR A 10 16.17 -1.63 -8.69
C THR A 10 14.84 -2.17 -9.22
N PRO A 11 14.07 -1.46 -10.07
CA PRO A 11 12.85 -2.02 -10.64
C PRO A 11 13.05 -3.26 -11.50
N ARG A 12 14.25 -3.45 -12.04
CA ARG A 12 14.59 -4.62 -12.86
C ARG A 12 14.98 -5.83 -12.01
N ILE A 13 15.65 -5.59 -10.90
CA ILE A 13 16.15 -6.64 -9.99
C ILE A 13 15.06 -7.05 -9.00
N LEU A 14 14.31 -6.08 -8.49
CA LEU A 14 13.23 -6.23 -7.53
C LEU A 14 11.97 -5.57 -8.09
N PRO A 15 11.31 -6.16 -9.09
CA PRO A 15 10.12 -5.57 -9.69
C PRO A 15 9.01 -5.33 -8.67
N CYS A 16 8.20 -4.32 -8.92
CA CYS A 16 7.02 -4.01 -8.10
C CYS A 16 6.04 -5.18 -8.13
N SER A 17 5.49 -5.49 -6.98
CA SER A 17 4.43 -6.47 -6.80
C SER A 17 3.22 -5.79 -6.16
N ILE A 18 2.04 -5.99 -6.75
CA ILE A 18 0.77 -5.46 -6.26
C ILE A 18 -0.13 -6.64 -5.98
N ILE A 19 -0.53 -6.78 -4.71
CA ILE A 19 -1.25 -7.93 -4.20
C ILE A 19 -2.59 -7.46 -3.65
N ASN A 20 -3.69 -8.12 -4.01
CA ASN A 20 -4.97 -7.87 -3.37
C ASN A 20 -4.93 -8.28 -1.90
N MET A 21 -5.35 -7.39 -1.00
CA MET A 21 -5.27 -7.61 0.44
C MET A 21 -6.15 -8.78 0.88
N ALA A 22 -7.35 -8.89 0.36
CA ALA A 22 -8.27 -9.97 0.73
C ALA A 22 -7.71 -11.34 0.32
N GLU A 23 -7.15 -11.45 -0.89
CA GLU A 23 -6.50 -12.69 -1.35
C GLU A 23 -5.28 -13.03 -0.50
N PHE A 24 -4.47 -12.03 -0.16
CA PHE A 24 -3.28 -12.22 0.67
C PHE A 24 -3.65 -12.76 2.06
N LEU A 25 -4.60 -12.14 2.73
CA LEU A 25 -5.06 -12.56 4.06
C LEU A 25 -5.77 -13.91 4.04
N ALA A 26 -6.52 -14.20 2.99
CA ALA A 26 -7.16 -15.53 2.83
C ALA A 26 -6.13 -16.66 2.76
N LYS A 27 -4.96 -16.41 2.16
CA LYS A 27 -3.86 -17.39 2.08
C LYS A 27 -3.02 -17.47 3.35
N LYS A 28 -2.71 -16.32 3.95
CA LYS A 28 -1.77 -16.22 5.08
C LYS A 28 -2.45 -16.40 6.46
N CYS A 29 -3.65 -15.86 6.59
CA CYS A 29 -4.39 -15.81 7.86
C CYS A 29 -5.87 -16.14 7.62
N PRO A 30 -6.21 -17.38 7.21
CA PRO A 30 -7.59 -17.74 6.86
C PRO A 30 -8.60 -17.53 8.00
N GLY A 31 -8.18 -17.71 9.26
CA GLY A 31 -9.03 -17.44 10.42
C GLY A 31 -9.43 -15.98 10.54
N TYR A 32 -8.48 -15.06 10.33
CA TYR A 32 -8.73 -13.63 10.33
C TYR A 32 -9.63 -13.21 9.16
N ALA A 33 -9.35 -13.72 7.95
CA ALA A 33 -10.17 -13.47 6.78
C ALA A 33 -11.62 -13.89 6.99
N ASN A 34 -11.87 -15.05 7.63
CA ASN A 34 -13.21 -15.51 7.95
C ASN A 34 -13.93 -14.60 8.98
N GLN A 35 -13.21 -14.10 9.98
CA GLN A 35 -13.75 -13.11 10.92
C GLN A 35 -14.15 -11.81 10.20
N MET A 36 -13.31 -11.32 9.30
CA MET A 36 -13.60 -10.11 8.54
C MET A 36 -14.79 -10.28 7.59
N ARG A 37 -14.94 -11.43 6.95
CA ARG A 37 -16.12 -11.75 6.13
C ARG A 37 -17.44 -11.74 6.92
N ALA A 38 -17.37 -12.03 8.21
CA ALA A 38 -18.55 -11.99 9.07
C ALA A 38 -19.05 -10.56 9.39
N VAL A 39 -18.17 -9.55 9.27
CA VAL A 39 -18.48 -8.16 9.65
C VAL A 39 -18.52 -7.18 8.48
N CYS A 40 -17.93 -7.52 7.34
CA CYS A 40 -17.95 -6.68 6.14
C CYS A 40 -17.82 -7.49 4.86
N ASP A 41 -18.06 -6.86 3.71
CA ASP A 41 -17.80 -7.44 2.38
C ASP A 41 -16.28 -7.42 2.09
N PHE A 42 -15.57 -8.26 2.84
CA PHE A 42 -14.11 -8.30 2.87
C PHE A 42 -13.49 -8.64 1.51
N ASP A 43 -14.09 -9.57 0.77
CA ASP A 43 -13.56 -10.01 -0.52
C ASP A 43 -13.66 -8.92 -1.60
N SER A 44 -14.54 -7.93 -1.41
CA SER A 44 -14.72 -6.78 -2.30
C SER A 44 -13.93 -5.54 -1.88
N LEU A 45 -13.14 -5.60 -0.79
CA LEU A 45 -12.35 -4.46 -0.36
C LEU A 45 -11.30 -4.08 -1.42
N PRO A 46 -11.36 -2.86 -1.96
CA PRO A 46 -10.42 -2.39 -2.98
C PRO A 46 -9.09 -1.94 -2.34
N MET A 47 -8.49 -2.81 -1.56
CA MET A 47 -7.22 -2.55 -0.87
C MET A 47 -6.13 -3.45 -1.41
N TYR A 48 -4.98 -2.86 -1.70
CA TYR A 48 -3.84 -3.53 -2.31
C TYR A 48 -2.58 -3.31 -1.51
N ILE A 49 -1.71 -4.32 -1.49
CA ILE A 49 -0.36 -4.24 -0.94
C ILE A 49 0.58 -3.94 -2.09
N LEU A 50 1.30 -2.82 -2.02
CA LEU A 50 2.35 -2.44 -2.94
C LEU A 50 3.70 -2.72 -2.28
N THR A 51 4.47 -3.60 -2.89
CA THR A 51 5.77 -4.05 -2.39
C THR A 51 6.68 -4.45 -3.56
N ASN A 52 7.76 -5.15 -3.31
CA ASN A 52 8.59 -5.75 -4.34
C ASN A 52 8.41 -7.28 -4.42
N SER A 53 9.03 -7.91 -5.40
CA SER A 53 8.95 -9.36 -5.62
C SER A 53 9.41 -10.22 -4.44
N ARG A 54 10.22 -9.67 -3.54
CA ARG A 54 10.69 -10.35 -2.31
C ARG A 54 9.86 -10.04 -1.07
N GLN A 55 8.95 -9.07 -1.13
CA GLN A 55 8.16 -8.61 0.02
C GLN A 55 9.03 -8.18 1.22
N THR A 56 10.23 -7.68 0.94
CA THR A 56 11.19 -7.21 1.94
C THR A 56 11.78 -5.88 1.50
N ASN A 57 11.72 -4.87 2.37
CA ASN A 57 12.11 -3.48 2.07
C ASN A 57 11.42 -2.95 0.80
N GLY A 58 10.21 -3.42 0.54
CA GLY A 58 9.49 -3.20 -0.70
C GLY A 58 8.70 -1.90 -0.75
N ALA A 59 8.61 -1.14 0.35
CA ALA A 59 7.93 0.16 0.34
C ALA A 59 8.54 1.13 -0.68
N SER A 60 9.83 1.03 -0.94
CA SER A 60 10.53 1.82 -1.97
C SER A 60 10.01 1.62 -3.39
N ALA A 61 9.26 0.54 -3.66
CA ALA A 61 8.65 0.30 -4.97
C ALA A 61 7.63 1.37 -5.37
N ILE A 62 7.11 2.13 -4.41
CA ILE A 62 6.25 3.30 -4.67
C ILE A 62 6.97 4.37 -5.50
N LEU A 63 8.30 4.44 -5.40
CA LEU A 63 9.13 5.40 -6.12
C LEU A 63 9.51 4.93 -7.53
N TYR A 64 9.16 3.71 -7.92
CA TYR A 64 9.50 3.21 -9.27
C TYR A 64 8.75 4.00 -10.33
N PRO A 65 9.42 4.36 -11.44
CA PRO A 65 8.79 5.12 -12.51
C PRO A 65 7.53 4.44 -13.04
N GLY A 66 6.42 5.18 -13.09
CA GLY A 66 5.17 4.73 -13.69
C GLY A 66 4.32 3.78 -12.83
N VAL A 67 4.78 3.35 -11.66
CA VAL A 67 4.02 2.42 -10.79
C VAL A 67 2.72 3.04 -10.32
N LEU A 68 2.78 4.23 -9.74
CA LEU A 68 1.58 4.90 -9.22
C LEU A 68 0.60 5.28 -10.35
N SER A 69 1.09 5.81 -11.46
CA SER A 69 0.24 6.18 -12.58
C SER A 69 -0.44 4.96 -13.22
N SER A 70 0.26 3.84 -13.34
CA SER A 70 -0.32 2.59 -13.84
C SER A 70 -1.38 2.03 -12.91
N LEU A 71 -1.13 2.08 -11.60
CA LEU A 71 -2.08 1.59 -10.60
C LEU A 71 -3.33 2.48 -10.53
N ALA A 72 -3.15 3.80 -10.58
CA ALA A 72 -4.26 4.76 -10.61
C ALA A 72 -5.18 4.54 -11.83
N LYS A 73 -4.63 4.22 -12.99
CA LYS A 73 -5.42 3.85 -14.17
C LYS A 73 -6.27 2.61 -13.94
N LYS A 74 -5.74 1.61 -13.26
CA LYS A 74 -6.47 0.38 -12.92
C LYS A 74 -7.55 0.61 -11.87
N LEU A 75 -7.30 1.48 -10.89
CA LEU A 75 -8.22 1.78 -9.80
C LEU A 75 -9.22 2.91 -10.13
N GLY A 76 -9.04 3.57 -11.25
CA GLY A 76 -10.00 4.56 -11.78
C GLY A 76 -9.78 6.00 -11.31
N GLY A 77 -8.65 6.35 -10.70
CA GLY A 77 -8.41 7.74 -10.29
C GLY A 77 -7.39 7.93 -9.18
N ASN A 78 -7.66 8.88 -8.31
CA ASN A 78 -6.82 9.19 -7.17
C ASN A 78 -6.77 8.04 -6.17
N MET A 79 -5.66 7.95 -5.46
CA MET A 79 -5.42 6.85 -4.52
C MET A 79 -4.96 7.38 -3.17
N LEU A 80 -5.35 6.65 -2.14
CA LEU A 80 -4.82 6.78 -0.80
C LEU A 80 -3.64 5.83 -0.64
N LEU A 81 -2.52 6.36 -0.12
CA LEU A 81 -1.29 5.62 0.10
C LEU A 81 -1.01 5.60 1.60
N ILE A 82 -0.97 4.42 2.18
CA ILE A 82 -0.75 4.23 3.61
C ILE A 82 0.58 3.51 3.83
N PRO A 83 1.57 4.14 4.47
CA PRO A 83 2.82 3.47 4.79
C PRO A 83 2.59 2.46 5.92
N SER A 84 2.43 1.20 5.56
CA SER A 84 2.24 0.12 6.53
C SER A 84 3.53 -0.21 7.27
N SER A 85 4.64 -0.32 6.52
CA SER A 85 5.97 -0.57 7.06
C SER A 85 7.04 -0.24 6.01
N ILE A 86 8.32 -0.40 6.36
CA ILE A 86 9.41 -0.32 5.37
C ILE A 86 9.27 -1.38 4.26
N HIS A 87 8.48 -2.41 4.48
CA HIS A 87 8.30 -3.52 3.54
C HIS A 87 7.21 -3.26 2.51
N GLU A 88 6.22 -2.39 2.82
CA GLU A 88 5.04 -2.24 1.96
C GLU A 88 4.26 -0.95 2.20
N PHE A 89 3.54 -0.53 1.17
CA PHE A 89 2.46 0.44 1.24
C PHE A 89 1.12 -0.26 1.03
N LEU A 90 0.11 0.17 1.76
CA LEU A 90 -1.27 -0.15 1.43
C LEU A 90 -1.81 0.92 0.49
N VAL A 91 -2.49 0.50 -0.54
CA VAL A 91 -3.06 1.39 -1.56
C VAL A 91 -4.53 1.08 -1.74
N MET A 92 -5.36 2.12 -1.78
CA MET A 92 -6.78 2.01 -2.05
C MET A 92 -7.26 3.20 -2.88
N PRO A 93 -8.34 3.03 -3.67
CA PRO A 93 -8.97 4.17 -4.34
C PRO A 93 -9.38 5.24 -3.33
N LEU A 94 -9.15 6.49 -3.66
CA LEU A 94 -9.67 7.61 -2.87
C LEU A 94 -11.13 7.83 -3.26
N ASP A 95 -12.03 7.29 -2.45
CA ASP A 95 -13.46 7.52 -2.58
C ASP A 95 -13.93 8.61 -1.61
N SER A 96 -14.99 9.32 -1.98
CA SER A 96 -15.59 10.36 -1.15
C SER A 96 -16.18 9.86 0.18
N ASP A 97 -16.43 8.55 0.28
CA ASP A 97 -17.01 7.92 1.47
C ASP A 97 -15.96 7.46 2.50
N ILE A 98 -14.66 7.62 2.21
CA ILE A 98 -13.61 7.26 3.15
C ILE A 98 -13.48 8.33 4.23
N ASP A 99 -13.70 7.93 5.49
CA ASP A 99 -13.43 8.79 6.65
C ASP A 99 -11.91 8.84 6.94
N VAL A 100 -11.29 9.88 6.38
CA VAL A 100 -9.85 10.11 6.46
C VAL A 100 -9.39 10.41 7.91
N CYS A 101 -10.28 10.92 8.76
CA CYS A 101 -9.95 11.23 10.16
C CYS A 101 -9.70 9.95 10.97
N ASN A 102 -10.57 8.97 10.81
CA ASN A 102 -10.42 7.68 11.48
C ASN A 102 -9.24 6.85 10.94
N LEU A 103 -8.84 7.10 9.70
CA LEU A 103 -7.75 6.38 9.07
C LEU A 103 -6.38 6.66 9.73
N SER A 104 -6.10 7.90 10.10
CA SER A 104 -4.84 8.25 10.78
C SER A 104 -4.73 7.58 12.14
N GLU A 105 -5.83 7.54 12.90
CA GLU A 105 -5.90 6.83 14.17
C GLU A 105 -5.68 5.33 13.99
N PHE A 106 -6.30 4.74 12.98
CA PHE A 106 -6.12 3.34 12.62
C PHE A 106 -4.66 3.01 12.25
N ILE A 107 -4.00 3.86 11.46
CA ILE A 107 -2.57 3.68 11.10
C ILE A 107 -1.70 3.70 12.35
N CYS A 108 -1.92 4.65 13.27
CA CYS A 108 -1.18 4.73 14.52
C CYS A 108 -1.39 3.48 15.39
N GLU A 109 -2.63 3.00 15.48
CA GLU A 109 -2.95 1.79 16.23
C GLU A 109 -2.26 0.55 15.65
N VAL A 110 -2.33 0.35 14.34
CA VAL A 110 -1.66 -0.77 13.66
C VAL A 110 -0.14 -0.70 13.85
N ASN A 111 0.46 0.48 13.67
CA ASN A 111 1.90 0.66 13.88
C ASN A 111 2.33 0.34 15.31
N SER A 112 1.51 0.66 16.30
CA SER A 112 1.84 0.41 17.71
C SER A 112 1.67 -1.06 18.13
N THR A 113 0.84 -1.83 17.43
CA THR A 113 0.48 -3.21 17.82
C THR A 113 1.11 -4.28 16.92
N GLU A 114 1.23 -4.03 15.62
CA GLU A 114 1.58 -5.05 14.62
C GLU A 114 2.93 -4.80 13.92
N VAL A 115 3.49 -3.60 14.03
CA VAL A 115 4.72 -3.22 13.34
C VAL A 115 5.83 -2.99 14.36
N ARG A 116 7.02 -3.56 14.13
CA ARG A 116 8.19 -3.29 14.98
C ARG A 116 8.61 -1.83 14.83
N ASP A 117 9.09 -1.22 15.90
CA ASP A 117 9.50 0.20 15.93
C ASP A 117 10.48 0.54 14.79
N GLU A 118 11.43 -0.33 14.52
CA GLU A 118 12.41 -0.18 13.44
C GLU A 118 11.84 -0.33 12.03
N GLU A 119 10.64 -0.90 11.90
CA GLU A 119 9.96 -1.12 10.62
C GLU A 119 8.89 -0.07 10.33
N VAL A 120 8.58 0.81 11.27
CA VAL A 120 7.62 1.91 11.08
C VAL A 120 8.17 2.89 10.06
N LEU A 121 7.46 3.05 8.93
CA LEU A 121 7.84 3.97 7.86
C LEU A 121 7.24 5.37 8.07
N GLY A 122 6.04 5.44 8.61
CA GLY A 122 5.35 6.71 8.87
C GLY A 122 4.00 6.50 9.54
N GLU A 123 3.47 7.60 10.07
CA GLU A 123 2.18 7.63 10.79
C GLU A 123 1.11 8.43 10.04
N ARG A 124 1.41 8.84 8.81
CA ARG A 124 0.51 9.64 7.98
C ARG A 124 0.22 8.91 6.68
N TYR A 125 -0.99 9.09 6.17
CA TYR A 125 -1.32 8.69 4.81
C TYR A 125 -0.89 9.78 3.83
N TYR A 126 -0.80 9.40 2.55
CA TYR A 126 -0.55 10.30 1.43
C TYR A 126 -1.65 10.14 0.40
N ILE A 127 -1.85 11.17 -0.41
CA ILE A 127 -2.78 11.13 -1.54
C ILE A 127 -1.98 11.22 -2.83
N TYR A 128 -2.22 10.31 -3.74
CA TYR A 128 -1.75 10.39 -5.12
C TYR A 128 -2.82 11.02 -5.99
N ASP A 129 -2.49 12.15 -6.61
CA ASP A 129 -3.33 12.80 -7.61
C ASP A 129 -2.96 12.28 -9.00
N SER A 130 -3.88 11.55 -9.62
CA SER A 130 -3.69 10.94 -10.93
C SER A 130 -3.65 11.94 -12.09
N LYS A 131 -4.20 13.15 -11.89
CA LYS A 131 -4.20 14.21 -12.92
C LYS A 131 -2.87 14.94 -13.01
N THR A 132 -2.24 15.17 -11.86
CA THR A 132 -0.99 15.91 -11.75
C THR A 132 0.24 15.01 -11.59
N ASP A 133 0.03 13.70 -11.42
CA ASP A 133 1.09 12.70 -11.13
C ASP A 133 1.94 13.13 -9.92
N THR A 134 1.27 13.55 -8.85
CA THR A 134 1.91 14.04 -7.63
C THR A 134 1.39 13.34 -6.39
N VAL A 135 2.25 13.25 -5.38
CA VAL A 135 1.94 12.74 -4.03
C VAL A 135 2.01 13.89 -3.03
N TYR A 136 1.03 14.00 -2.16
CA TYR A 136 1.01 15.00 -1.09
C TYR A 136 0.32 14.50 0.17
#